data_e4b25de639cc45f983249f8d1253e582
#
_entry.id   e4b25de639cc45f983249f8d1253e582
#
_cell.length_a   1.000
_cell.length_b   1.000
_cell.length_c   1.000
_cell.angle_alpha   90.00
_cell.angle_beta   90.00
_cell.angle_gamma   90.00
#
_symmetry.space_group_name_H-M   'P 1'
#
loop_
_entity.id
_entity.type
_entity.pdbx_description
1 polymer ?
#
loop_
_entity_poly.entity_id
_entity_poly.type
_entity_poly.pdbx_seq_one_letter_code
_entity_poly.pdbx_strand_id
1 'polypeptide(L)'
;AVFNSHYHGDHWLGNHAFADAFGKDLPIHALAHTRDQIAGHEGNLWRSLMERWTNQATMGTKIVAPTSVVVPGQVMDYGDVQIRLHHHGKAHTPSDLCMEVVQDRLTYVGDVAMDNRIANLDDGSYLGTFKTFDALTRELGEQLWVPGHGVASRGLLRQYGDFLRGIYEPCVKAVKDGVPMDRARALVLADPRVASRARTMQGFDGNIGKYTSLAY
;
A
#
# COMPACT_ATOMS: atom_id res chain seq x y z
N ALA A 1 -6.73 6.26 -19.20
CA ALA A 1 -5.56 5.58 -18.67
C ALA A 1 -5.88 4.85 -17.38
N VAL A 2 -5.09 3.84 -17.06
CA VAL A 2 -5.13 3.11 -15.77
C VAL A 2 -3.78 3.26 -15.09
N PHE A 3 -3.77 3.31 -13.76
CA PHE A 3 -2.54 3.32 -12.97
C PHE A 3 -2.57 2.16 -11.98
N ASN A 4 -1.50 1.38 -11.93
CA ASN A 4 -1.31 0.37 -10.90
C ASN A 4 -0.33 0.91 -9.85
N SER A 5 -0.78 1.00 -8.61
CA SER A 5 0.05 1.49 -7.51
C SER A 5 1.21 0.54 -7.16
N HIS A 6 0.93 -0.76 -7.12
CA HIS A 6 1.90 -1.81 -6.82
C HIS A 6 1.44 -3.18 -7.39
N TYR A 7 2.20 -4.24 -7.16
CA TYR A 7 1.97 -5.53 -7.83
C TYR A 7 1.07 -6.51 -7.07
N HIS A 8 0.45 -6.16 -5.94
CA HIS A 8 -0.54 -7.04 -5.30
C HIS A 8 -1.81 -7.14 -6.12
N GLY A 9 -2.38 -8.34 -6.18
CA GLY A 9 -3.39 -8.71 -7.18
C GLY A 9 -4.65 -7.88 -7.20
N ASP A 10 -5.13 -7.44 -6.04
CA ASP A 10 -6.30 -6.58 -5.89
C ASP A 10 -6.11 -5.15 -6.43
N HIS A 11 -4.87 -4.79 -6.83
CA HIS A 11 -4.53 -3.47 -7.38
C HIS A 11 -4.24 -3.48 -8.88
N TRP A 12 -4.27 -4.64 -9.54
CA TRP A 12 -4.01 -4.69 -10.99
C TRP A 12 -4.83 -5.73 -11.77
N LEU A 13 -5.43 -6.74 -11.13
CA LEU A 13 -6.23 -7.75 -11.85
C LEU A 13 -7.39 -7.16 -12.64
N GLY A 14 -7.89 -6.00 -12.24
CA GLY A 14 -8.85 -5.20 -13.00
C GLY A 14 -8.36 -4.72 -14.36
N ASN A 15 -7.06 -4.74 -14.64
CA ASN A 15 -6.49 -4.38 -15.94
C ASN A 15 -7.12 -5.16 -17.07
N HIS A 16 -7.46 -6.46 -16.84
CA HIS A 16 -8.13 -7.31 -17.83
C HIS A 16 -9.48 -6.73 -18.25
N ALA A 17 -10.33 -6.35 -17.30
CA ALA A 17 -11.64 -5.77 -17.59
C ALA A 17 -11.52 -4.42 -18.32
N PHE A 18 -10.54 -3.60 -17.94
CA PHE A 18 -10.28 -2.33 -18.62
C PHE A 18 -9.78 -2.54 -20.05
N ALA A 19 -8.89 -3.50 -20.28
CA ALA A 19 -8.39 -3.82 -21.62
C ALA A 19 -9.50 -4.38 -22.53
N ASP A 20 -10.39 -5.20 -21.98
CA ASP A 20 -11.54 -5.74 -22.71
C ASP A 20 -12.57 -4.61 -23.07
N ALA A 21 -12.80 -3.67 -22.15
CA ALA A 21 -13.77 -2.61 -22.34
C ALA A 21 -13.27 -1.46 -23.25
N PHE A 22 -11.99 -1.11 -23.18
CA PHE A 22 -11.42 0.08 -23.82
C PHE A 22 -10.37 -0.22 -24.88
N GLY A 23 -10.08 -1.50 -25.12
CA GLY A 23 -9.12 -1.94 -26.11
C GLY A 23 -7.70 -2.09 -25.57
N LYS A 24 -6.88 -2.81 -26.33
CA LYS A 24 -5.50 -3.16 -25.95
C LYS A 24 -4.53 -1.98 -25.93
N ASP A 25 -4.89 -0.90 -26.59
CA ASP A 25 -4.10 0.32 -26.67
C ASP A 25 -4.32 1.26 -25.47
N LEU A 26 -5.20 0.88 -24.53
CA LEU A 26 -5.41 1.61 -23.29
C LEU A 26 -4.09 1.69 -22.50
N PRO A 27 -3.55 2.90 -22.23
CA PRO A 27 -2.35 3.02 -21.43
C PRO A 27 -2.59 2.55 -19.98
N ILE A 28 -1.80 1.56 -19.55
CA ILE A 28 -1.75 1.09 -18.18
C ILE A 28 -0.36 1.43 -17.63
N HIS A 29 -0.33 2.34 -16.68
CA HIS A 29 0.88 2.93 -16.13
C HIS A 29 1.28 2.27 -14.82
N ALA A 30 2.58 2.01 -14.64
CA ALA A 30 3.17 1.58 -13.37
C ALA A 30 4.66 1.92 -13.33
N LEU A 31 5.26 1.85 -12.13
CA LEU A 31 6.72 1.81 -12.01
C LEU A 31 7.28 0.54 -12.68
N ALA A 32 8.51 0.61 -13.17
CA ALA A 32 9.15 -0.50 -13.89
C ALA A 32 9.12 -1.81 -13.08
N HIS A 33 9.49 -1.76 -11.79
CA HIS A 33 9.47 -2.93 -10.92
C HIS A 33 8.07 -3.54 -10.79
N THR A 34 7.03 -2.72 -10.58
CA THR A 34 5.63 -3.18 -10.53
C THR A 34 5.23 -3.89 -11.82
N ARG A 35 5.54 -3.33 -12.99
CA ARG A 35 5.28 -3.95 -14.29
C ARG A 35 5.98 -5.32 -14.39
N ASP A 36 7.24 -5.40 -14.03
CA ASP A 36 8.07 -6.59 -14.17
C ASP A 36 7.60 -7.72 -13.23
N GLN A 37 7.17 -7.37 -12.02
CA GLN A 37 6.57 -8.34 -11.08
C GLN A 37 5.24 -8.89 -11.60
N ILE A 38 4.36 -8.02 -12.12
CA ILE A 38 3.07 -8.45 -12.71
C ILE A 38 3.28 -9.32 -13.95
N ALA A 39 4.23 -8.98 -14.82
CA ALA A 39 4.54 -9.76 -16.01
C ALA A 39 5.26 -11.08 -15.68
N GLY A 40 5.85 -11.19 -14.50
CA GLY A 40 6.66 -12.33 -14.05
C GLY A 40 5.91 -13.31 -13.13
N HIS A 41 6.65 -13.82 -12.16
CA HIS A 41 6.17 -14.83 -11.20
C HIS A 41 5.01 -14.32 -10.34
N GLU A 42 5.12 -13.07 -9.83
CA GLU A 42 4.13 -12.47 -8.94
C GLU A 42 2.74 -12.36 -9.59
N GLY A 43 2.67 -12.07 -10.89
CA GLY A 43 1.39 -12.03 -11.60
C GLY A 43 0.62 -13.34 -11.51
N ASN A 44 1.29 -14.48 -11.73
CA ASN A 44 0.67 -15.81 -11.62
C ASN A 44 0.33 -16.16 -10.16
N LEU A 45 1.22 -15.84 -9.22
CA LEU A 45 1.01 -16.06 -7.79
C LEU A 45 -0.24 -15.31 -7.32
N TRP A 46 -0.30 -14.00 -7.56
CA TRP A 46 -1.42 -13.16 -7.12
C TRP A 46 -2.74 -13.53 -7.80
N ARG A 47 -2.72 -13.87 -9.09
CA ARG A 47 -3.93 -14.37 -9.76
C ARG A 47 -4.47 -15.60 -9.04
N SER A 48 -3.62 -16.59 -8.74
CA SER A 48 -4.01 -17.83 -8.07
C SER A 48 -4.47 -17.58 -6.61
N LEU A 49 -3.82 -16.65 -5.89
CA LEU A 49 -4.23 -16.24 -4.55
C LEU A 49 -5.61 -15.60 -4.57
N MET A 50 -5.85 -14.68 -5.50
CA MET A 50 -7.14 -13.99 -5.62
C MET A 50 -8.26 -14.94 -6.00
N GLU A 51 -8.04 -15.89 -6.94
CA GLU A 51 -9.01 -16.93 -7.25
C GLU A 51 -9.42 -17.71 -5.98
N ARG A 52 -8.45 -18.08 -5.15
CA ARG A 52 -8.72 -18.81 -3.90
C ARG A 52 -9.42 -17.94 -2.85
N TRP A 53 -8.95 -16.69 -2.62
CA TRP A 53 -9.50 -15.82 -1.58
C TRP A 53 -10.90 -15.30 -1.91
N THR A 54 -11.24 -15.18 -3.19
CA THR A 54 -12.56 -14.76 -3.65
C THR A 54 -13.52 -15.92 -3.88
N ASN A 55 -13.16 -17.14 -3.42
CA ASN A 55 -13.94 -18.34 -3.67
C ASN A 55 -14.27 -18.54 -5.17
N GLN A 56 -13.24 -18.43 -6.01
CA GLN A 56 -13.29 -18.58 -7.47
C GLN A 56 -14.01 -17.43 -8.22
N ALA A 57 -14.44 -16.36 -7.55
CA ALA A 57 -15.14 -15.26 -8.22
C ALA A 57 -14.27 -14.54 -9.27
N THR A 58 -12.93 -14.62 -9.16
CA THR A 58 -11.99 -14.03 -10.13
C THR A 58 -11.47 -15.05 -11.15
N MET A 59 -12.02 -16.28 -11.18
CA MET A 59 -11.61 -17.31 -12.12
C MET A 59 -11.73 -16.82 -13.57
N GLY A 60 -10.71 -17.13 -14.39
CA GLY A 60 -10.65 -16.71 -15.78
C GLY A 60 -10.09 -15.31 -16.02
N THR A 61 -9.78 -14.56 -14.96
CA THR A 61 -9.08 -13.27 -15.10
C THR A 61 -7.69 -13.50 -15.72
N LYS A 62 -7.38 -12.76 -16.79
CA LYS A 62 -6.09 -12.82 -17.46
C LYS A 62 -5.11 -11.82 -16.84
N ILE A 63 -3.84 -12.14 -16.90
CA ILE A 63 -2.76 -11.23 -16.51
C ILE A 63 -2.58 -10.23 -17.65
N VAL A 64 -2.92 -8.97 -17.38
CA VAL A 64 -2.65 -7.85 -18.29
C VAL A 64 -1.68 -6.92 -17.57
N ALA A 65 -0.40 -7.02 -17.95
CA ALA A 65 0.66 -6.23 -17.35
C ALA A 65 0.59 -4.76 -17.82
N PRO A 66 1.11 -3.82 -17.02
CA PRO A 66 1.25 -2.42 -17.43
C PRO A 66 2.00 -2.26 -18.76
N THR A 67 1.46 -1.45 -19.64
CA THR A 67 2.00 -1.20 -20.98
C THR A 67 2.93 0.01 -21.04
N SER A 68 2.90 0.88 -20.01
CA SER A 68 3.66 2.13 -19.95
C SER A 68 4.37 2.26 -18.60
N VAL A 69 5.68 2.45 -18.64
CA VAL A 69 6.50 2.71 -17.46
C VAL A 69 6.52 4.20 -17.16
N VAL A 70 6.26 4.55 -15.91
CA VAL A 70 6.35 5.92 -15.40
C VAL A 70 7.47 6.03 -14.38
N VAL A 71 7.88 7.28 -14.10
CA VAL A 71 8.95 7.59 -13.14
C VAL A 71 8.47 8.57 -12.07
N PRO A 72 9.07 8.55 -10.88
CA PRO A 72 8.76 9.51 -9.83
C PRO A 72 8.97 10.95 -10.29
N GLY A 73 8.08 11.85 -9.87
CA GLY A 73 8.09 13.27 -10.26
C GLY A 73 7.45 13.57 -11.61
N GLN A 74 7.14 12.55 -12.40
CA GLN A 74 6.44 12.75 -13.69
C GLN A 74 5.06 13.37 -13.45
N VAL A 75 4.68 14.33 -14.27
CA VAL A 75 3.33 14.91 -14.32
C VAL A 75 2.68 14.46 -15.63
N MET A 76 1.51 13.84 -15.50
CA MET A 76 0.67 13.40 -16.61
C MET A 76 -0.46 14.41 -16.76
N ASP A 77 -0.59 15.01 -17.95
CA ASP A 77 -1.61 16.00 -18.25
C ASP A 77 -2.76 15.35 -19.04
N TYR A 78 -3.96 15.46 -18.52
CA TYR A 78 -5.20 14.95 -19.11
C TYR A 78 -6.19 16.10 -19.37
N GLY A 79 -5.69 17.29 -19.64
CA GLY A 79 -6.49 18.50 -19.85
C GLY A 79 -6.84 19.17 -18.53
N ASP A 80 -8.06 18.95 -18.04
CA ASP A 80 -8.52 19.57 -16.79
C ASP A 80 -7.91 18.92 -15.53
N VAL A 81 -7.22 17.78 -15.68
CA VAL A 81 -6.65 17.01 -14.58
C VAL A 81 -5.18 16.74 -14.81
N GLN A 82 -4.34 17.13 -13.85
CA GLN A 82 -2.93 16.78 -13.82
C GLN A 82 -2.68 15.76 -12.70
N ILE A 83 -2.02 14.65 -13.06
CA ILE A 83 -1.63 13.60 -12.11
C ILE A 83 -0.13 13.66 -11.95
N ARG A 84 0.33 14.01 -10.72
CA ARG A 84 1.74 13.94 -10.35
C ARG A 84 2.03 12.64 -9.63
N LEU A 85 3.15 12.02 -10.00
CA LEU A 85 3.53 10.69 -9.54
C LEU A 85 4.63 10.78 -8.48
N HIS A 86 4.41 10.11 -7.35
CA HIS A 86 5.33 10.08 -6.22
C HIS A 86 5.74 8.66 -5.87
N HIS A 87 7.04 8.49 -5.55
CA HIS A 87 7.59 7.26 -5.01
C HIS A 87 8.82 7.61 -4.16
N HIS A 88 8.84 7.20 -2.92
CA HIS A 88 9.89 7.56 -1.96
C HIS A 88 10.70 6.35 -1.47
N GLY A 89 10.66 5.25 -2.22
CA GLY A 89 11.34 3.99 -1.92
C GLY A 89 10.38 2.93 -1.38
N LYS A 90 10.96 1.85 -0.86
CA LYS A 90 10.22 0.72 -0.31
C LYS A 90 9.36 1.16 0.88
N ALA A 91 8.05 0.94 0.81
CA ALA A 91 7.09 1.20 1.88
C ALA A 91 6.21 -0.03 2.13
N HIS A 92 5.08 -0.19 1.45
CA HIS A 92 4.26 -1.40 1.48
C HIS A 92 4.86 -2.50 0.60
N THR A 93 5.39 -2.10 -0.57
CA THR A 93 6.20 -2.93 -1.48
C THR A 93 7.48 -2.19 -1.86
N PRO A 94 8.40 -2.79 -2.62
CA PRO A 94 9.55 -2.07 -3.17
C PRO A 94 9.21 -0.96 -4.16
N SER A 95 7.98 -0.91 -4.69
CA SER A 95 7.59 -0.02 -5.80
C SER A 95 6.18 0.54 -5.67
N ASP A 96 5.89 1.18 -4.55
CA ASP A 96 4.60 1.83 -4.33
C ASP A 96 4.53 3.17 -5.06
N LEU A 97 3.55 3.33 -5.95
CA LEU A 97 3.27 4.55 -6.67
C LEU A 97 2.11 5.30 -6.00
N CYS A 98 2.37 6.49 -5.52
CA CYS A 98 1.34 7.42 -5.07
C CYS A 98 1.00 8.41 -6.19
N MET A 99 -0.27 8.78 -6.32
CA MET A 99 -0.79 9.60 -7.41
C MET A 99 -1.54 10.80 -6.86
N GLU A 100 -1.01 12.00 -7.09
CA GLU A 100 -1.62 13.26 -6.71
C GLU A 100 -2.48 13.80 -7.85
N VAL A 101 -3.75 14.04 -7.61
CA VAL A 101 -4.60 14.90 -8.44
C VAL A 101 -4.36 16.33 -7.99
N VAL A 102 -3.55 17.07 -8.76
CA VAL A 102 -2.96 18.35 -8.33
C VAL A 102 -4.04 19.41 -8.03
N GLN A 103 -5.04 19.53 -8.89
CA GLN A 103 -6.09 20.55 -8.77
C GLN A 103 -6.96 20.33 -7.52
N ASP A 104 -7.22 19.07 -7.17
CA ASP A 104 -8.13 18.71 -6.08
C ASP A 104 -7.43 18.56 -4.73
N ARG A 105 -6.09 18.67 -4.69
CA ARG A 105 -5.28 18.37 -3.50
C ARG A 105 -5.68 17.03 -2.89
N LEU A 106 -5.79 16.03 -3.77
CA LEU A 106 -6.14 14.65 -3.45
C LEU A 106 -4.96 13.76 -3.85
N THR A 107 -4.53 12.88 -2.94
CA THR A 107 -3.46 11.93 -3.25
C THR A 107 -3.89 10.51 -2.90
N TYR A 108 -3.97 9.66 -3.92
CA TYR A 108 -4.10 8.22 -3.75
C TYR A 108 -2.74 7.65 -3.34
N VAL A 109 -2.67 7.02 -2.18
CA VAL A 109 -1.42 6.49 -1.62
C VAL A 109 -1.33 4.97 -1.69
N GLY A 110 -2.35 4.30 -2.25
CA GLY A 110 -2.38 2.84 -2.26
C GLY A 110 -2.25 2.26 -0.86
N ASP A 111 -1.61 1.12 -0.77
CA ASP A 111 -1.44 0.38 0.49
C ASP A 111 -0.29 0.89 1.36
N VAL A 112 0.40 1.95 0.95
CA VAL A 112 1.34 2.66 1.83
C VAL A 112 0.63 3.13 3.10
N ALA A 113 -0.68 3.51 2.99
CA ALA A 113 -1.54 3.75 4.15
C ALA A 113 -2.90 3.09 3.95
N MET A 114 -3.45 2.52 5.02
CA MET A 114 -4.78 1.90 5.05
C MET A 114 -5.63 2.54 6.14
N ASP A 115 -6.93 2.67 5.87
CA ASP A 115 -7.87 3.10 6.89
C ASP A 115 -8.49 1.89 7.58
N ASN A 116 -8.36 1.87 8.91
CA ASN A 116 -8.96 0.87 9.79
C ASN A 116 -8.75 -0.60 9.35
N ARG A 117 -7.59 -0.89 8.75
CA ARG A 117 -7.21 -2.21 8.27
C ARG A 117 -5.71 -2.44 8.43
N ILE A 118 -5.32 -3.69 8.72
CA ILE A 118 -3.96 -4.19 8.48
C ILE A 118 -4.03 -5.42 7.59
N ALA A 119 -3.11 -5.52 6.64
CA ALA A 119 -3.02 -6.61 5.69
C ALA A 119 -1.59 -7.16 5.62
N ASN A 120 -1.17 -7.69 4.48
CA ASN A 120 0.18 -8.19 4.30
C ASN A 120 1.22 -7.05 4.32
N LEU A 121 2.32 -7.24 5.05
CA LEU A 121 3.48 -6.33 5.09
C LEU A 121 4.79 -7.07 4.76
N ASP A 122 4.72 -8.27 4.20
CA ASP A 122 5.89 -9.13 3.98
C ASP A 122 6.94 -8.46 3.08
N ASP A 123 6.46 -7.73 2.08
CA ASP A 123 7.31 -7.02 1.12
C ASP A 123 7.67 -5.60 1.59
N GLY A 124 7.15 -5.19 2.74
CA GLY A 124 7.18 -3.81 3.22
C GLY A 124 8.39 -3.44 4.07
N SER A 125 8.34 -2.20 4.58
CA SER A 125 9.33 -1.62 5.48
C SER A 125 8.70 -0.57 6.38
N TYR A 126 8.76 -0.72 7.69
CA TYR A 126 8.33 0.31 8.64
C TYR A 126 9.04 1.64 8.41
N LEU A 127 10.37 1.61 8.37
CA LEU A 127 11.18 2.82 8.17
C LEU A 127 10.92 3.48 6.83
N GLY A 128 10.74 2.67 5.78
CA GLY A 128 10.39 3.18 4.46
C GLY A 128 9.00 3.81 4.41
N THR A 129 8.02 3.21 5.10
CA THR A 129 6.68 3.80 5.23
C THR A 129 6.73 5.14 5.97
N PHE A 130 7.45 5.23 7.09
CA PHE A 130 7.60 6.49 7.82
C PHE A 130 8.28 7.56 6.97
N LYS A 131 9.35 7.20 6.26
CA LYS A 131 10.04 8.10 5.32
C LYS A 131 9.09 8.60 4.23
N THR A 132 8.26 7.71 3.69
CA THR A 132 7.28 8.07 2.65
C THR A 132 6.22 9.04 3.19
N PHE A 133 5.70 8.80 4.40
CA PHE A 133 4.74 9.73 5.04
C PHE A 133 5.34 11.11 5.27
N ASP A 134 6.57 11.16 5.81
CA ASP A 134 7.27 12.41 6.07
C ASP A 134 7.54 13.17 4.76
N ALA A 135 7.93 12.47 3.69
CA ALA A 135 8.17 13.07 2.39
C ALA A 135 6.87 13.62 1.77
N LEU A 136 5.81 12.81 1.69
CA LEU A 136 4.53 13.23 1.14
C LEU A 136 3.93 14.41 1.91
N THR A 137 3.96 14.37 3.24
CA THR A 137 3.44 15.45 4.07
C THR A 137 4.22 16.76 3.89
N ARG A 138 5.56 16.67 3.80
CA ARG A 138 6.43 17.83 3.58
C ARG A 138 6.24 18.44 2.18
N GLU A 139 6.13 17.60 1.15
CA GLU A 139 6.09 18.03 -0.25
C GLU A 139 4.71 18.56 -0.65
N LEU A 140 3.64 17.93 -0.14
CA LEU A 140 2.27 18.20 -0.59
C LEU A 140 1.44 19.00 0.42
N GLY A 141 1.87 19.05 1.68
CA GLY A 141 1.11 19.69 2.74
C GLY A 141 -0.22 18.99 3.03
N GLU A 142 -1.28 19.77 3.22
CA GLU A 142 -2.62 19.22 3.46
C GLU A 142 -3.23 18.63 2.17
N GLN A 143 -3.53 17.35 2.22
CA GLN A 143 -4.19 16.61 1.15
C GLN A 143 -5.42 15.86 1.67
N LEU A 144 -6.33 15.50 0.78
CA LEU A 144 -7.23 14.38 1.00
C LEU A 144 -6.49 13.10 0.61
N TRP A 145 -6.07 12.33 1.61
CA TRP A 145 -5.36 11.08 1.39
C TRP A 145 -6.34 9.94 1.12
N VAL A 146 -6.18 9.26 -0.01
CA VAL A 146 -7.02 8.13 -0.43
C VAL A 146 -6.22 6.85 -0.25
N PRO A 147 -6.62 5.94 0.67
CA PRO A 147 -5.93 4.68 0.89
C PRO A 147 -6.22 3.66 -0.22
N GLY A 148 -5.43 2.59 -0.30
CA GLY A 148 -5.79 1.43 -1.11
C GLY A 148 -7.02 0.70 -0.55
N HIS A 149 -7.17 0.68 0.77
CA HIS A 149 -8.32 0.09 1.47
C HIS A 149 -8.85 1.02 2.56
N GLY A 150 -10.17 1.20 2.60
CA GLY A 150 -10.88 2.00 3.59
C GLY A 150 -11.32 3.35 3.06
N VAL A 151 -11.51 4.33 3.96
CA VAL A 151 -12.10 5.64 3.66
C VAL A 151 -11.03 6.71 3.59
N ALA A 152 -11.15 7.59 2.60
CA ALA A 152 -10.26 8.74 2.43
C ALA A 152 -10.42 9.74 3.58
N SER A 153 -9.30 10.26 4.09
CA SER A 153 -9.31 11.31 5.09
C SER A 153 -8.03 12.18 5.07
N ARG A 154 -8.13 13.40 5.57
CA ARG A 154 -6.97 14.28 5.75
C ARG A 154 -6.01 13.78 6.85
N GLY A 155 -6.51 13.00 7.80
CA GLY A 155 -5.74 12.46 8.91
C GLY A 155 -5.10 11.09 8.65
N LEU A 156 -5.32 10.48 7.48
CA LEU A 156 -4.95 9.09 7.19
C LEU A 156 -3.49 8.76 7.51
N LEU A 157 -2.54 9.51 6.93
CA LEU A 157 -1.11 9.22 7.10
C LEU A 157 -0.67 9.29 8.56
N ARG A 158 -1.16 10.31 9.29
CA ARG A 158 -0.89 10.44 10.72
C ARG A 158 -1.49 9.28 11.52
N GLN A 159 -2.76 8.95 11.27
CA GLN A 159 -3.47 7.91 12.02
C GLN A 159 -2.87 6.52 11.79
N TYR A 160 -2.54 6.20 10.55
CA TYR A 160 -1.91 4.93 10.22
C TYR A 160 -0.45 4.89 10.68
N GLY A 161 0.26 6.01 10.55
CA GLY A 161 1.63 6.18 11.05
C GLY A 161 1.73 6.01 12.56
N ASP A 162 0.81 6.59 13.33
CA ASP A 162 0.74 6.42 14.79
C ASP A 162 0.52 4.95 15.17
N PHE A 163 -0.38 4.26 14.47
CA PHE A 163 -0.60 2.83 14.67
C PHE A 163 0.68 2.01 14.39
N LEU A 164 1.35 2.24 13.26
CA LEU A 164 2.58 1.53 12.92
C LEU A 164 3.73 1.85 13.90
N ARG A 165 3.85 3.09 14.38
CA ARG A 165 4.83 3.48 15.41
C ARG A 165 4.52 2.78 16.73
N GLY A 166 3.24 2.59 17.08
CA GLY A 166 2.81 1.84 18.26
C GLY A 166 3.22 0.37 18.22
N ILE A 167 3.49 -0.19 17.04
CA ILE A 167 4.06 -1.53 16.89
C ILE A 167 5.59 -1.47 16.89
N TYR A 168 6.16 -0.60 16.06
CA TYR A 168 7.59 -0.56 15.79
C TYR A 168 8.42 -0.13 17.00
N GLU A 169 8.05 0.97 17.67
CA GLU A 169 8.84 1.53 18.76
C GLU A 169 8.97 0.60 19.99
N PRO A 170 7.90 -0.08 20.47
CA PRO A 170 8.04 -1.08 21.52
C PRO A 170 8.94 -2.27 21.11
N CYS A 171 8.91 -2.70 19.85
CA CYS A 171 9.79 -3.76 19.36
C CYS A 171 11.26 -3.32 19.35
N VAL A 172 11.57 -2.15 18.81
CA VAL A 172 12.93 -1.58 18.84
C VAL A 172 13.46 -1.46 20.26
N LYS A 173 12.61 -0.99 21.20
CA LYS A 173 13.00 -0.92 22.61
C LYS A 173 13.23 -2.31 23.19
N ALA A 174 12.37 -3.27 22.92
CA ALA A 174 12.48 -4.64 23.40
C ALA A 174 13.80 -5.28 22.92
N VAL A 175 14.18 -5.12 21.65
CA VAL A 175 15.46 -5.61 21.12
C VAL A 175 16.64 -4.99 21.85
N LYS A 176 16.64 -3.67 22.06
CA LYS A 176 17.70 -2.97 22.78
C LYS A 176 17.86 -3.43 24.23
N ASP A 177 16.75 -3.76 24.88
CA ASP A 177 16.71 -4.18 26.29
C ASP A 177 16.86 -5.70 26.47
N GLY A 178 17.03 -6.48 25.38
CA GLY A 178 17.13 -7.94 25.43
C GLY A 178 15.81 -8.64 25.83
N VAL A 179 14.68 -7.97 25.66
CA VAL A 179 13.36 -8.52 25.95
C VAL A 179 12.93 -9.46 24.83
N PRO A 180 12.56 -10.71 25.10
CA PRO A 180 12.21 -11.67 24.05
C PRO A 180 10.89 -11.31 23.33
N MET A 181 10.73 -11.83 22.10
CA MET A 181 9.65 -11.46 21.16
C MET A 181 8.24 -11.65 21.73
N ASP A 182 8.00 -12.72 22.51
CA ASP A 182 6.69 -12.97 23.14
C ASP A 182 6.28 -11.84 24.09
N ARG A 183 7.24 -11.33 24.87
CA ARG A 183 7.05 -10.16 25.74
C ARG A 183 6.97 -8.85 24.95
N ALA A 184 7.76 -8.71 23.87
CA ALA A 184 7.66 -7.56 22.99
C ALA A 184 6.24 -7.45 22.39
N ARG A 185 5.64 -8.59 22.00
CA ARG A 185 4.24 -8.63 21.55
C ARG A 185 3.25 -8.12 22.61
N ALA A 186 3.46 -8.46 23.85
CA ALA A 186 2.62 -7.95 24.94
C ALA A 186 2.73 -6.42 25.10
N LEU A 187 3.94 -5.86 24.93
CA LEU A 187 4.17 -4.43 24.94
C LEU A 187 3.48 -3.73 23.77
N VAL A 188 3.55 -4.30 22.56
CA VAL A 188 2.84 -3.81 21.39
C VAL A 188 1.33 -3.75 21.62
N LEU A 189 0.74 -4.84 22.12
CA LEU A 189 -0.71 -4.92 22.40
C LEU A 189 -1.17 -3.98 23.52
N ALA A 190 -0.26 -3.60 24.44
CA ALA A 190 -0.52 -2.63 25.49
C ALA A 190 -0.31 -1.18 25.08
N ASP A 191 0.35 -0.91 23.93
CA ASP A 191 0.54 0.46 23.44
C ASP A 191 -0.81 1.10 23.12
N PRO A 192 -1.14 2.29 23.65
CA PRO A 192 -2.44 2.93 23.43
C PRO A 192 -2.79 3.15 21.96
N ARG A 193 -1.79 3.40 21.10
CA ARG A 193 -1.95 3.59 19.65
C ARG A 193 -2.43 2.31 18.94
N VAL A 194 -2.07 1.15 19.48
CA VAL A 194 -2.46 -0.17 19.01
C VAL A 194 -3.76 -0.64 19.69
N ALA A 195 -3.79 -0.59 21.00
CA ALA A 195 -4.91 -1.08 21.82
C ALA A 195 -6.24 -0.40 21.47
N SER A 196 -6.23 0.90 21.18
CA SER A 196 -7.43 1.66 20.80
C SER A 196 -8.04 1.20 19.47
N ARG A 197 -7.27 0.52 18.61
CA ARG A 197 -7.69 0.07 17.27
C ARG A 197 -7.96 -1.42 17.18
N ALA A 198 -7.52 -2.21 18.16
CA ALA A 198 -7.56 -3.68 18.12
C ALA A 198 -8.95 -4.26 17.84
N ARG A 199 -10.03 -3.59 18.33
CA ARG A 199 -11.41 -4.07 18.15
C ARG A 199 -12.07 -3.68 16.84
N THR A 200 -11.58 -2.66 16.18
CA THR A 200 -12.23 -2.07 14.99
C THR A 200 -11.43 -2.28 13.71
N MET A 201 -10.13 -2.51 13.84
CA MET A 201 -9.24 -2.65 12.69
C MET A 201 -9.40 -4.02 12.04
N GLN A 202 -9.84 -4.03 10.79
CA GLN A 202 -10.01 -5.25 10.00
C GLN A 202 -8.68 -5.99 9.83
N GLY A 203 -8.69 -7.30 10.05
CA GLY A 203 -7.51 -8.16 9.92
C GLY A 203 -6.55 -8.10 11.11
N PHE A 204 -6.89 -7.39 12.20
CA PHE A 204 -6.00 -7.18 13.35
C PHE A 204 -5.50 -8.49 13.94
N ASP A 205 -6.39 -9.38 14.37
CA ASP A 205 -6.01 -10.62 15.07
C ASP A 205 -5.15 -11.55 14.21
N GLY A 206 -5.43 -11.60 12.90
CA GLY A 206 -4.69 -12.42 11.95
C GLY A 206 -3.31 -11.89 11.57
N ASN A 207 -3.08 -10.58 11.70
CA ASN A 207 -1.88 -9.93 11.17
C ASN A 207 -0.97 -9.29 12.24
N ILE A 208 -1.50 -8.92 13.42
CA ILE A 208 -0.71 -8.19 14.43
C ILE A 208 0.54 -8.96 14.89
N GLY A 209 0.47 -10.28 14.96
CA GLY A 209 1.61 -11.13 15.30
C GLY A 209 2.73 -11.02 14.26
N LYS A 210 2.39 -11.06 12.98
CA LYS A 210 3.30 -10.89 11.86
C LYS A 210 3.91 -9.48 11.84
N TYR A 211 3.09 -8.46 11.99
CA TYR A 211 3.55 -7.08 12.11
C TYR A 211 4.55 -6.90 13.26
N THR A 212 4.28 -7.51 14.41
CA THR A 212 5.21 -7.51 15.54
C THR A 212 6.53 -8.20 15.19
N SER A 213 6.47 -9.37 14.54
CA SER A 213 7.68 -10.13 14.14
C SER A 213 8.53 -9.39 13.12
N LEU A 214 7.92 -8.63 12.21
CA LEU A 214 8.65 -7.81 11.23
C LEU A 214 9.26 -6.54 11.83
N ALA A 215 8.73 -6.09 12.97
CA ALA A 215 9.22 -4.92 13.70
C ALA A 215 10.31 -5.27 14.72
N TYR A 216 10.34 -6.52 15.21
CA TYR A 216 11.31 -7.08 16.16
C TYR A 216 12.58 -7.54 15.45
#